data_8fc78f6ca3f79707a223c3151993ebfd
#
_entry.id   8fc78f6ca3f79707a223c3151993ebfd
#
_cell.length_a   1.000
_cell.length_b   1.000
_cell.length_c   1.000
_cell.angle_alpha   90.00
_cell.angle_beta   90.00
_cell.angle_gamma   90.00
#
_symmetry.space_group_name_H-M   'P 1'
#
loop_
_entity.id
_entity.type
_entity.pdbx_description
1 polymer ?
#
loop_
_entity_poly.entity_id
_entity_poly.type
_entity_poly.pdbx_seq_one_letter_code
_entity_poly.pdbx_strand_id
1 'polypeptide(L)'
;MVRTLGPPTWFLTFSCNDLNWLDMLKALLIADGRDIDDAEHLSFPERLNLVQKHPVVIARQFTLRVNALMRFLKRNKDCLGGPIEDFWYRVEFQNRGSPHLHMLVWCSNIPEFSTPEGIAVIERVVSCSLNPNDSTLRKLVEDLQIHKHTATCKKIAKMMVVALIFQDLQAIAPFV
;
A
#
# COMPACT_ATOMS: atom_id res chain seq x y z
N MET A 1 -15.43 -12.65 14.17
CA MET A 1 -15.08 -12.83 12.75
C MET A 1 -14.45 -14.19 12.53
N VAL A 2 -13.22 -14.49 12.97
CA VAL A 2 -12.57 -15.80 12.71
C VAL A 2 -13.41 -17.01 13.18
N ARG A 3 -14.13 -16.91 14.29
CA ARG A 3 -15.02 -17.98 14.77
C ARG A 3 -16.24 -18.23 13.86
N THR A 4 -16.65 -17.21 13.12
CA THR A 4 -17.87 -17.26 12.28
C THR A 4 -17.53 -17.50 10.82
N LEU A 5 -16.48 -16.85 10.31
CA LEU A 5 -16.10 -16.87 8.92
C LEU A 5 -14.91 -17.81 8.62
N GLY A 6 -14.33 -18.42 9.66
CA GLY A 6 -13.10 -19.20 9.51
C GLY A 6 -11.85 -18.32 9.34
N PRO A 7 -10.73 -18.89 8.89
CA PRO A 7 -9.51 -18.14 8.64
C PRO A 7 -9.70 -17.12 7.51
N PRO A 8 -9.04 -15.95 7.57
CA PRO A 8 -9.09 -14.99 6.46
C PRO A 8 -8.43 -15.55 5.21
N THR A 9 -8.93 -15.13 4.05
CA THR A 9 -8.35 -15.48 2.76
C THR A 9 -6.98 -14.83 2.57
N TRP A 10 -6.88 -13.53 2.91
CA TRP A 10 -5.67 -12.74 2.72
C TRP A 10 -5.31 -11.95 3.98
N PHE A 11 -3.98 -11.83 4.19
CA PHE A 11 -3.40 -10.83 5.09
C PHE A 11 -2.67 -9.79 4.23
N LEU A 12 -3.15 -8.55 4.25
CA LEU A 12 -2.61 -7.45 3.47
C LEU A 12 -1.97 -6.41 4.39
N THR A 13 -0.88 -5.82 3.94
CA THR A 13 -0.24 -4.70 4.64
C THR A 13 0.00 -3.53 3.69
N PHE A 14 -0.25 -2.31 4.16
CA PHE A 14 -0.06 -1.09 3.38
C PHE A 14 0.70 -0.06 4.21
N SER A 15 1.86 0.36 3.70
CA SER A 15 2.68 1.40 4.33
C SER A 15 2.37 2.76 3.74
N CYS A 16 2.37 3.78 4.59
CA CYS A 16 2.35 5.16 4.13
C CYS A 16 3.72 5.52 3.53
N ASN A 17 3.72 6.11 2.34
CA ASN A 17 4.92 6.71 1.74
C ASN A 17 4.89 8.23 1.94
N ASP A 18 4.79 8.63 3.19
CA ASP A 18 4.56 10.00 3.66
C ASP A 18 5.59 11.03 3.18
N LEU A 19 6.80 10.57 2.88
CA LEU A 19 7.89 11.42 2.40
C LEU A 19 7.89 11.63 0.88
N ASN A 20 7.13 10.83 0.10
CA ASN A 20 7.26 10.85 -1.36
C ASN A 20 5.92 10.99 -2.10
N TRP A 21 4.77 10.83 -1.44
CA TRP A 21 3.49 11.10 -2.09
C TRP A 21 3.31 12.61 -2.27
N LEU A 22 3.26 13.04 -3.54
CA LEU A 22 3.18 14.46 -3.90
C LEU A 22 1.94 15.15 -3.31
N ASP A 23 0.79 14.52 -3.36
CA ASP A 23 -0.45 15.02 -2.76
C ASP A 23 -0.37 15.13 -1.23
N MET A 24 0.34 14.20 -0.57
CA MET A 24 0.65 14.29 0.86
C MET A 24 1.53 15.51 1.15
N LEU A 25 2.60 15.69 0.37
CA LEU A 25 3.51 16.83 0.54
C LEU A 25 2.80 18.17 0.31
N LYS A 26 1.93 18.25 -0.70
CA LYS A 26 1.08 19.43 -0.93
C LYS A 26 0.16 19.71 0.26
N ALA A 27 -0.50 18.68 0.81
CA ALA A 27 -1.35 18.84 1.98
C ALA A 27 -0.56 19.28 3.23
N LEU A 28 0.67 18.80 3.39
CA LEU A 28 1.57 19.22 4.47
C LEU A 28 2.02 20.67 4.31
N LEU A 29 2.34 21.11 3.08
CA LEU A 29 2.69 22.51 2.80
C LEU A 29 1.53 23.46 3.07
N ILE A 30 0.31 23.10 2.66
CA ILE A 30 -0.90 23.88 3.00
C ILE A 30 -1.04 24.03 4.51
N ALA A 31 -0.87 22.95 5.25
CA ALA A 31 -0.97 22.98 6.71
C ALA A 31 0.15 23.79 7.37
N ASP A 32 1.29 23.90 6.71
CA ASP A 32 2.45 24.70 7.15
C ASP A 32 2.37 26.17 6.69
N GLY A 33 1.34 26.54 5.90
CA GLY A 33 1.20 27.90 5.35
C GLY A 33 2.17 28.23 4.22
N ARG A 34 2.70 27.21 3.52
CA ARG A 34 3.66 27.32 2.41
C ARG A 34 2.98 27.09 1.06
N ASP A 35 3.64 27.49 -0.02
CA ASP A 35 3.17 27.28 -1.37
C ASP A 35 3.25 25.79 -1.74
N ILE A 36 2.20 25.29 -2.43
CA ILE A 36 2.11 23.91 -2.90
C ILE A 36 3.08 23.60 -4.06
N ASP A 37 3.49 24.62 -4.80
CA ASP A 37 4.42 24.47 -5.92
C ASP A 37 5.83 24.08 -5.46
N ASP A 38 6.15 24.31 -4.19
CA ASP A 38 7.41 23.86 -3.58
C ASP A 38 7.47 22.32 -3.39
N ALA A 39 6.36 21.60 -3.50
CA ALA A 39 6.27 20.18 -3.12
C ALA A 39 7.27 19.26 -3.84
N GLU A 40 7.56 19.52 -5.11
CA GLU A 40 8.50 18.72 -5.91
C GLU A 40 9.97 19.03 -5.57
N HIS A 41 10.23 20.22 -5.07
CA HIS A 41 11.58 20.74 -4.79
C HIS A 41 12.04 20.54 -3.34
N LEU A 42 11.17 20.03 -2.47
CA LEU A 42 11.51 19.78 -1.07
C LEU A 42 12.67 18.79 -0.94
N SER A 43 13.67 19.17 -0.18
CA SER A 43 14.76 18.30 0.25
C SER A 43 14.25 17.24 1.25
N PHE A 44 14.99 16.15 1.41
CA PHE A 44 14.64 15.11 2.38
C PHE A 44 14.49 15.63 3.83
N PRO A 45 15.38 16.50 4.38
CA PRO A 45 15.19 17.06 5.70
C PRO A 45 13.91 17.90 5.85
N GLU A 46 13.55 18.68 4.82
CA GLU A 46 12.32 19.48 4.83
C GLU A 46 11.07 18.60 4.84
N ARG A 47 11.03 17.54 4.02
CA ARG A 47 9.94 16.57 4.02
C ARG A 47 9.80 15.91 5.38
N LEU A 48 10.91 15.48 5.98
CA LEU A 48 10.92 14.86 7.31
C LEU A 48 10.39 15.82 8.39
N ASN A 49 10.78 17.09 8.34
CA ASN A 49 10.31 18.13 9.27
C ASN A 49 8.78 18.32 9.12
N LEU A 50 8.27 18.46 7.90
CA LEU A 50 6.83 18.60 7.63
C LEU A 50 6.03 17.41 8.17
N VAL A 51 6.51 16.18 7.92
CA VAL A 51 5.91 14.95 8.41
C VAL A 51 5.83 14.93 9.94
N GLN A 52 6.93 15.30 10.62
CA GLN A 52 6.97 15.34 12.08
C GLN A 52 6.09 16.45 12.68
N LYS A 53 5.97 17.58 11.99
CA LYS A 53 5.20 18.74 12.44
C LYS A 53 3.69 18.55 12.31
N HIS A 54 3.23 17.78 11.29
CA HIS A 54 1.82 17.68 10.94
C HIS A 54 1.27 16.23 10.93
N PRO A 55 1.36 15.48 12.05
CA PRO A 55 0.96 14.06 12.09
C PRO A 55 -0.54 13.85 11.82
N VAL A 56 -1.39 14.83 12.18
CA VAL A 56 -2.83 14.77 11.92
C VAL A 56 -3.15 14.81 10.42
N VAL A 57 -2.41 15.61 9.65
CA VAL A 57 -2.56 15.68 8.19
C VAL A 57 -2.20 14.33 7.57
N ILE A 58 -1.11 13.72 8.01
CA ILE A 58 -0.67 12.39 7.54
C ILE A 58 -1.75 11.35 7.82
N ALA A 59 -2.27 11.29 9.04
CA ALA A 59 -3.32 10.35 9.43
C ALA A 59 -4.59 10.52 8.58
N ARG A 60 -5.02 11.76 8.31
CA ARG A 60 -6.17 12.07 7.45
C ARG A 60 -5.94 11.64 6.00
N GLN A 61 -4.81 12.01 5.41
CA GLN A 61 -4.47 11.66 4.03
C GLN A 61 -4.34 10.14 3.85
N PHE A 62 -3.73 9.46 4.83
CA PHE A 62 -3.67 8.01 4.83
C PHE A 62 -5.05 7.36 4.89
N THR A 63 -5.93 7.87 5.76
CA THR A 63 -7.32 7.39 5.86
C THR A 63 -8.09 7.57 4.55
N LEU A 64 -7.93 8.70 3.86
CA LEU A 64 -8.55 8.92 2.54
C LEU A 64 -8.08 7.87 1.51
N ARG A 65 -6.78 7.55 1.51
CA ARG A 65 -6.21 6.50 0.63
C ARG A 65 -6.71 5.11 0.97
N VAL A 66 -6.79 4.76 2.27
CA VAL A 66 -7.38 3.50 2.72
C VAL A 66 -8.83 3.36 2.26
N ASN A 67 -9.61 4.43 2.40
CA ASN A 67 -11.00 4.45 1.95
C ASN A 67 -11.12 4.32 0.42
N ALA A 68 -10.21 4.94 -0.34
CA ALA A 68 -10.15 4.81 -1.79
C ALA A 68 -9.81 3.37 -2.20
N LEU A 69 -8.78 2.77 -1.55
CA LEU A 69 -8.40 1.38 -1.75
C LEU A 69 -9.57 0.44 -1.47
N MET A 70 -10.28 0.61 -0.35
CA MET A 70 -11.42 -0.23 0.00
C MET A 70 -12.57 -0.12 -1.01
N ARG A 71 -12.82 1.09 -1.54
CA ARG A 71 -13.79 1.27 -2.63
C ARG A 71 -13.36 0.54 -3.90
N PHE A 72 -12.08 0.63 -4.25
CA PHE A 72 -11.51 -0.07 -5.39
C PHE A 72 -11.65 -1.59 -5.24
N LEU A 73 -11.18 -2.15 -4.13
CA LEU A 73 -11.22 -3.58 -3.84
C LEU A 73 -12.65 -4.16 -3.88
N LYS A 74 -13.62 -3.41 -3.33
CA LYS A 74 -15.04 -3.83 -3.34
C LYS A 74 -15.68 -3.77 -4.73
N ARG A 75 -15.24 -2.88 -5.60
CA ARG A 75 -15.75 -2.77 -6.98
C ARG A 75 -15.16 -3.81 -7.89
N ASN A 76 -13.89 -4.13 -7.71
CA ASN A 76 -13.13 -5.07 -8.55
C ASN A 76 -13.11 -6.46 -7.87
N LYS A 77 -14.18 -7.22 -8.08
CA LYS A 77 -14.42 -8.50 -7.39
C LYS A 77 -13.33 -9.55 -7.62
N ASP A 78 -12.58 -9.44 -8.71
CA ASP A 78 -11.58 -10.44 -9.10
C ASP A 78 -10.15 -10.09 -8.66
N CYS A 79 -9.91 -8.86 -8.17
CA CYS A 79 -8.55 -8.42 -7.84
C CYS A 79 -7.90 -9.19 -6.67
N LEU A 80 -8.71 -9.78 -5.80
CA LEU A 80 -8.28 -10.68 -4.72
C LEU A 80 -8.69 -12.15 -4.96
N GLY A 81 -9.03 -12.51 -6.21
CA GLY A 81 -9.43 -13.83 -6.59
C GLY A 81 -10.92 -14.13 -6.43
N GLY A 82 -11.66 -13.26 -5.74
CA GLY A 82 -13.09 -13.34 -5.52
C GLY A 82 -13.66 -12.12 -4.81
N PRO A 83 -15.00 -11.99 -4.73
CA PRO A 83 -15.65 -10.88 -4.04
C PRO A 83 -15.28 -10.83 -2.56
N ILE A 84 -15.06 -9.63 -2.01
CA ILE A 84 -14.85 -9.44 -0.57
C ILE A 84 -16.19 -9.65 0.14
N GLU A 85 -16.22 -10.64 1.03
CA GLU A 85 -17.35 -10.93 1.92
C GLU A 85 -17.27 -10.09 3.19
N ASP A 86 -16.08 -10.06 3.81
CA ASP A 86 -15.84 -9.27 5.00
C ASP A 86 -14.36 -8.86 5.09
N PHE A 87 -14.07 -7.86 5.92
CA PHE A 87 -12.70 -7.42 6.18
C PHE A 87 -12.58 -6.79 7.57
N TRP A 88 -11.39 -6.86 8.11
CA TRP A 88 -11.01 -6.15 9.32
C TRP A 88 -9.63 -5.55 9.13
N TYR A 89 -9.41 -4.33 9.61
CA TYR A 89 -8.08 -3.74 9.59
C TYR A 89 -7.75 -2.97 10.86
N ARG A 90 -6.45 -2.81 11.09
CA ARG A 90 -5.87 -1.99 12.15
C ARG A 90 -4.80 -1.09 11.55
N VAL A 91 -4.80 0.17 11.96
CA VAL A 91 -3.72 1.12 11.64
C VAL A 91 -2.78 1.17 12.84
N GLU A 92 -1.49 1.01 12.56
CA GLU A 92 -0.41 1.17 13.53
C GLU A 92 0.47 2.34 13.11
N PHE A 93 0.95 3.11 14.08
CA PHE A 93 1.90 4.18 13.83
C PHE A 93 3.31 3.68 14.16
N GLN A 94 4.19 3.65 13.14
CA GLN A 94 5.57 3.22 13.30
C GLN A 94 6.39 4.27 14.07
N ASN A 95 7.61 3.93 14.50
CA ASN A 95 8.46 4.76 15.38
C ASN A 95 8.63 6.22 14.94
N ARG A 96 8.55 6.53 13.65
CA ARG A 96 8.60 7.90 13.10
C ARG A 96 7.23 8.55 12.90
N GLY A 97 6.15 7.90 13.35
CA GLY A 97 4.79 8.41 13.20
C GLY A 97 4.09 8.06 11.88
N SER A 98 4.75 7.33 10.97
CA SER A 98 4.17 6.89 9.70
C SER A 98 3.09 5.83 9.95
N PRO A 99 1.85 6.01 9.44
CA PRO A 99 0.81 5.02 9.57
C PRO A 99 1.08 3.79 8.69
N HIS A 100 0.79 2.63 9.24
CA HIS A 100 0.88 1.34 8.59
C HIS A 100 -0.40 0.56 8.85
N LEU A 101 -0.99 -0.02 7.81
CA LEU A 101 -2.25 -0.75 7.91
C LEU A 101 -1.99 -2.25 7.77
N HIS A 102 -2.57 -3.00 8.71
CA HIS A 102 -2.70 -4.45 8.63
C HIS A 102 -4.16 -4.81 8.40
N MET A 103 -4.45 -5.63 7.42
CA MET A 103 -5.81 -5.97 7.02
C MET A 103 -5.98 -7.48 6.84
N LEU A 104 -7.05 -8.01 7.40
CA LEU A 104 -7.56 -9.34 7.13
C LEU A 104 -8.74 -9.22 6.18
N VAL A 105 -8.76 -10.05 5.13
CA VAL A 105 -9.83 -10.04 4.13
C VAL A 105 -10.38 -11.45 3.96
N TRP A 106 -11.69 -11.58 3.98
CA TRP A 106 -12.41 -12.79 3.63
C TRP A 106 -13.04 -12.59 2.26
N CYS A 107 -12.70 -13.47 1.34
CA CYS A 107 -13.27 -13.49 -0.01
C CYS A 107 -14.13 -14.72 -0.18
N SER A 108 -15.27 -14.57 -0.83
CA SER A 108 -16.15 -15.69 -1.21
C SER A 108 -15.73 -16.30 -2.54
N ASN A 109 -16.17 -17.55 -2.77
CA ASN A 109 -15.97 -18.27 -4.03
C ASN A 109 -14.50 -18.51 -4.42
N ILE A 110 -13.61 -18.57 -3.44
CA ILE A 110 -12.20 -18.93 -3.67
C ILE A 110 -12.04 -20.43 -3.38
N PRO A 111 -11.46 -21.21 -4.32
CA PRO A 111 -11.09 -22.59 -4.07
C PRO A 111 -10.09 -22.72 -2.91
N GLU A 112 -10.06 -23.87 -2.26
CA GLU A 112 -9.02 -24.16 -1.26
C GLU A 112 -7.62 -24.03 -1.87
N PHE A 113 -6.73 -23.30 -1.20
CA PHE A 113 -5.37 -23.03 -1.69
C PHE A 113 -4.48 -24.29 -1.78
N SER A 114 -4.93 -25.43 -1.23
CA SER A 114 -4.31 -26.74 -1.38
C SER A 114 -4.65 -27.42 -2.71
N THR A 115 -5.64 -26.92 -3.46
CA THR A 115 -6.06 -27.48 -4.76
C THR A 115 -5.35 -26.79 -5.93
N PRO A 116 -5.26 -27.44 -7.12
CA PRO A 116 -4.71 -26.81 -8.32
C PRO A 116 -5.40 -25.51 -8.69
N GLU A 117 -6.73 -25.44 -8.54
CA GLU A 117 -7.54 -24.26 -8.80
C GLU A 117 -7.20 -23.12 -7.81
N GLY A 118 -7.01 -23.45 -6.53
CA GLY A 118 -6.60 -22.49 -5.50
C GLY A 118 -5.18 -21.97 -5.74
N ILE A 119 -4.26 -22.83 -6.16
CA ILE A 119 -2.89 -22.43 -6.54
C ILE A 119 -2.94 -21.46 -7.72
N ALA A 120 -3.77 -21.72 -8.75
CA ALA A 120 -3.93 -20.82 -9.88
C ALA A 120 -4.47 -19.43 -9.47
N VAL A 121 -5.34 -19.37 -8.45
CA VAL A 121 -5.76 -18.07 -7.88
C VAL A 121 -4.58 -17.35 -7.23
N ILE A 122 -3.76 -18.03 -6.43
CA ILE A 122 -2.57 -17.42 -5.80
C ILE A 122 -1.63 -16.87 -6.87
N GLU A 123 -1.29 -17.65 -7.89
CA GLU A 123 -0.37 -17.25 -8.97
C GLU A 123 -0.89 -16.05 -9.77
N ARG A 124 -2.20 -15.91 -9.92
CA ARG A 124 -2.84 -14.78 -10.59
C ARG A 124 -2.83 -13.52 -9.72
N VAL A 125 -3.07 -13.64 -8.42
CA VAL A 125 -3.26 -12.51 -7.49
C VAL A 125 -1.92 -12.05 -6.89
N VAL A 126 -1.00 -12.98 -6.64
CA VAL A 126 0.28 -12.70 -5.99
C VAL A 126 1.42 -12.86 -6.98
N SER A 127 2.21 -11.81 -7.15
CA SER A 127 3.43 -11.87 -7.94
C SER A 127 4.61 -11.29 -7.17
N CYS A 128 5.76 -11.95 -7.26
CA CYS A 128 7.03 -11.46 -6.74
C CYS A 128 8.03 -11.15 -7.87
N SER A 129 7.59 -11.16 -9.12
CA SER A 129 8.40 -10.85 -10.30
C SER A 129 8.15 -9.43 -10.80
N LEU A 130 9.19 -8.81 -11.36
CA LEU A 130 9.04 -7.57 -12.12
C LEU A 130 8.37 -7.88 -13.45
N ASN A 131 7.23 -7.21 -13.74
CA ASN A 131 6.59 -7.34 -15.04
C ASN A 131 7.45 -6.64 -16.12
N PRO A 132 8.08 -7.38 -17.07
CA PRO A 132 8.95 -6.78 -18.07
C PRO A 132 8.20 -5.95 -19.13
N ASN A 133 6.88 -6.17 -19.28
CA ASN A 133 6.07 -5.62 -20.36
C ASN A 133 5.37 -4.30 -20.00
N ASP A 134 5.26 -3.96 -18.72
CA ASP A 134 4.66 -2.71 -18.23
C ASP A 134 5.73 -1.86 -17.56
N SER A 135 6.22 -0.84 -18.28
CA SER A 135 7.26 0.05 -17.77
C SER A 135 6.80 0.91 -16.59
N THR A 136 5.53 1.28 -16.54
CA THR A 136 4.95 2.10 -15.45
C THR A 136 4.81 1.28 -14.19
N LEU A 137 4.23 0.08 -14.29
CA LEU A 137 4.10 -0.84 -13.17
C LEU A 137 5.48 -1.28 -12.66
N ARG A 138 6.41 -1.58 -13.57
CA ARG A 138 7.79 -1.93 -13.22
C ARG A 138 8.44 -0.82 -12.39
N LYS A 139 8.34 0.43 -12.84
CA LYS A 139 8.91 1.58 -12.11
C LYS A 139 8.28 1.73 -10.72
N LEU A 140 6.96 1.58 -10.59
CA LEU A 140 6.28 1.62 -9.30
C LEU A 140 6.80 0.54 -8.35
N VAL A 141 6.96 -0.69 -8.84
CA VAL A 141 7.50 -1.80 -8.03
C VAL A 141 8.94 -1.53 -7.62
N GLU A 142 9.78 -1.07 -8.55
CA GLU A 142 11.20 -0.74 -8.27
C GLU A 142 11.34 0.39 -7.25
N ASP A 143 10.44 1.38 -7.27
CA ASP A 143 10.50 2.54 -6.38
C ASP A 143 9.87 2.29 -5.01
N LEU A 144 8.80 1.48 -4.93
CA LEU A 144 7.98 1.35 -3.74
C LEU A 144 8.10 0.00 -3.04
N GLN A 145 8.45 -1.07 -3.75
CA GLN A 145 8.36 -2.44 -3.22
C GLN A 145 9.72 -3.16 -3.16
N ILE A 146 10.73 -2.68 -3.88
CA ILE A 146 12.08 -3.24 -3.80
C ILE A 146 12.86 -2.54 -2.71
N HIS A 147 13.38 -3.33 -1.77
CA HIS A 147 14.26 -2.79 -0.73
C HIS A 147 15.59 -2.30 -1.35
N LYS A 148 15.84 -1.01 -1.22
CA LYS A 148 17.11 -0.39 -1.62
C LYS A 148 18.01 -0.29 -0.39
N HIS A 149 19.16 -0.95 -0.41
CA HIS A 149 20.11 -0.88 0.68
C HIS A 149 20.69 0.52 0.81
N THR A 150 20.61 1.06 2.02
CA THR A 150 21.28 2.32 2.40
C THR A 150 22.49 2.02 3.29
N ALA A 151 23.33 3.02 3.55
CA ALA A 151 24.50 2.90 4.42
C ALA A 151 24.15 2.40 5.84
N THR A 152 22.91 2.64 6.28
CA THR A 152 22.41 2.22 7.60
C THR A 152 21.79 0.81 7.59
N CYS A 153 21.63 0.20 6.43
CA CYS A 153 21.07 -1.12 6.30
C CYS A 153 22.17 -2.15 6.55
N LYS A 154 22.19 -2.76 7.76
CA LYS A 154 23.11 -3.86 8.05
C LYS A 154 22.84 -5.00 7.07
N LYS A 155 23.88 -5.48 6.39
CA LYS A 155 23.86 -6.60 5.44
C LYS A 155 23.21 -7.84 6.08
N ILE A 156 21.95 -8.05 5.86
CA ILE A 156 21.29 -9.33 6.08
C ILE A 156 20.69 -9.74 4.74
N ALA A 157 20.91 -11.00 4.40
CA ALA A 157 20.57 -11.69 3.16
C ALA A 157 19.37 -11.12 2.40
N LYS A 158 19.46 -11.16 1.07
CA LYS A 158 18.39 -10.88 0.10
C LYS A 158 17.04 -11.45 0.57
N MET A 159 16.27 -10.66 1.29
CA MET A 159 14.89 -10.97 1.59
C MET A 159 14.05 -10.31 0.49
N MET A 160 13.58 -11.11 -0.45
CA MET A 160 12.55 -10.67 -1.38
C MET A 160 11.29 -10.36 -0.57
N VAL A 161 10.85 -9.11 -0.61
CA VAL A 161 9.54 -8.73 -0.08
C VAL A 161 8.51 -9.18 -1.10
N VAL A 162 7.64 -10.10 -0.70
CA VAL A 162 6.47 -10.48 -1.52
C VAL A 162 5.51 -9.29 -1.54
N ALA A 163 5.33 -8.70 -2.70
CA ALA A 163 4.40 -7.61 -2.91
C ALA A 163 3.19 -8.11 -3.68
N LEU A 164 1.99 -7.79 -3.19
CA LEU A 164 0.77 -7.91 -3.97
C LEU A 164 0.79 -6.85 -5.06
N ILE A 165 0.94 -7.27 -6.32
CA ILE A 165 0.88 -6.40 -7.48
C ILE A 165 -0.54 -6.43 -8.01
N PHE A 166 -1.29 -5.37 -7.77
CA PHE A 166 -2.56 -5.15 -8.45
C PHE A 166 -2.27 -4.63 -9.86
N GLN A 167 -2.69 -5.35 -10.89
CA GLN A 167 -2.48 -4.96 -12.28
C GLN A 167 -3.17 -3.63 -12.68
N ASP A 168 -4.09 -3.11 -11.85
CA ASP A 168 -4.87 -1.90 -12.13
C ASP A 168 -4.62 -0.74 -11.15
N LEU A 169 -3.40 -0.58 -10.65
CA LEU A 169 -3.04 0.55 -9.77
C LEU A 169 -3.22 1.94 -10.42
N GLN A 170 -3.35 2.02 -11.74
CA GLN A 170 -3.67 3.27 -12.44
C GLN A 170 -5.05 3.84 -12.08
N ALA A 171 -5.96 3.03 -11.55
CA ALA A 171 -7.29 3.48 -11.13
C ALA A 171 -7.30 4.19 -9.77
N ILE A 172 -6.18 4.21 -9.05
CA ILE A 172 -6.01 5.00 -7.82
C ILE A 172 -5.27 6.30 -8.19
N ALA A 173 -5.78 6.99 -9.23
CA ALA A 173 -5.33 8.33 -9.57
C ALA A 173 -5.54 9.28 -8.37
N PRO A 174 -4.63 10.24 -8.14
CA PRO A 174 -4.79 11.21 -7.06
C PRO A 174 -6.12 11.93 -7.24
N PHE A 175 -6.93 11.92 -6.20
CA PHE A 175 -8.08 12.80 -6.14
C PHE A 175 -7.55 14.23 -5.98
N VAL A 176 -7.64 15.01 -7.06
CA VAL A 176 -7.56 16.46 -7.03
C VAL A 176 -8.82 17.00 -6.37
#